data_0d55e632e552116f9f3d401ed183f446
#
_entry.id   0d55e632e552116f9f3d401ed183f446
#
_cell.length_a   1.000
_cell.length_b   1.000
_cell.length_c   1.000
_cell.angle_alpha   90.00
_cell.angle_beta   90.00
_cell.angle_gamma   90.00
#
_symmetry.space_group_name_H-M   'P 1'
#
loop_
_entity.id
_entity.type
_entity.pdbx_description
1 polymer ?
#
loop_
_entity_poly.entity_id
_entity_poly.type
_entity_poly.pdbx_seq_one_letter_code
_entity_poly.pdbx_strand_id
1 'polypeptide(L)'
;MELRQLSYFTTIVNEGNISQAAKKLNISQPPLSHQMKLLEEELGVTLFERGSRRIRLTPAGKTFYDRALAILDLSQAARTELTAQKQEIQGVVRLGIISSAVEFVTRHYLAPFRRSYPKALFELHESNSYHLLDLLHSNQIDLAVIRTPFAKAGLEMQTLPPEAFLAIGREMIWSHYKECPNALLTDIPPSDAGSVIQSSHPMPASDASEPQKSHTPTSLPLSALTRAPLILYRRWQPLILGYFEEQALEPNIVCIADDARTALLWASEGLGIALAPESALCLNSDPALIRRIITQPQIHSSICLVKRKERSLSLVGDAFFQSFPATAIS
;
A
#
# COMPACT_ATOMS: atom_id res chain seq x y z
N MET A 1 10.87 -28.17 22.17
CA MET A 1 10.61 -26.80 21.68
C MET A 1 9.28 -26.30 22.20
N GLU A 2 9.27 -25.21 22.96
CA GLU A 2 8.10 -24.62 23.60
C GLU A 2 7.77 -23.26 22.97
N LEU A 3 6.49 -22.87 22.94
CA LEU A 3 6.05 -21.57 22.45
C LEU A 3 6.74 -20.41 23.18
N ARG A 4 7.07 -20.58 24.45
CA ARG A 4 7.82 -19.62 25.25
C ARG A 4 9.23 -19.40 24.72
N GLN A 5 9.93 -20.46 24.29
CA GLN A 5 11.26 -20.37 23.70
C GLN A 5 11.21 -19.64 22.35
N LEU A 6 10.16 -19.86 21.54
CA LEU A 6 9.94 -19.14 20.28
C LEU A 6 9.73 -17.65 20.55
N SER A 7 8.91 -17.29 21.55
CA SER A 7 8.70 -15.91 21.96
C SER A 7 10.00 -15.25 22.45
N TYR A 8 10.81 -15.96 23.21
CA TYR A 8 12.10 -15.46 23.67
C TYR A 8 13.06 -15.21 22.50
N PHE A 9 13.16 -16.18 21.60
CA PHE A 9 14.00 -16.09 20.42
C PHE A 9 13.61 -14.89 19.53
N THR A 10 12.33 -14.75 19.18
CA THR A 10 11.84 -13.65 18.34
C THR A 10 12.03 -12.29 19.01
N THR A 11 11.82 -12.20 20.33
CA THR A 11 12.09 -10.96 21.09
C THR A 11 13.57 -10.58 21.08
N ILE A 12 14.50 -11.55 21.23
CA ILE A 12 15.94 -11.29 21.16
C ILE A 12 16.32 -10.74 19.78
N VAL A 13 15.77 -11.31 18.71
CA VAL A 13 16.05 -10.85 17.34
C VAL A 13 15.56 -9.41 17.14
N ASN A 14 14.33 -9.12 17.57
CA ASN A 14 13.71 -7.80 17.41
C ASN A 14 14.42 -6.70 18.20
N GLU A 15 14.90 -7.01 19.42
CA GLU A 15 15.63 -6.05 20.25
C GLU A 15 17.13 -5.95 19.87
N GLY A 16 17.64 -6.90 19.08
CA GLY A 16 19.04 -6.94 18.67
C GLY A 16 20.05 -7.13 19.81
N ASN A 17 19.55 -7.36 21.06
CA ASN A 17 20.37 -7.50 22.27
C ASN A 17 19.64 -8.33 23.33
N ILE A 18 20.33 -9.34 23.90
CA ILE A 18 19.74 -10.25 24.89
C ILE A 18 19.34 -9.51 26.18
N SER A 19 20.15 -8.54 26.63
CA SER A 19 19.83 -7.78 27.87
C SER A 19 18.61 -6.89 27.71
N GLN A 20 18.40 -6.31 26.52
CA GLN A 20 17.19 -5.53 26.19
C GLN A 20 15.97 -6.44 26.09
N ALA A 21 16.11 -7.57 25.40
CA ALA A 21 15.06 -8.58 25.33
C ALA A 21 14.65 -9.10 26.71
N ALA A 22 15.61 -9.37 27.59
CA ALA A 22 15.33 -9.79 28.96
C ALA A 22 14.51 -8.74 29.74
N LYS A 23 14.85 -7.46 29.62
CA LYS A 23 14.08 -6.35 30.22
C LYS A 23 12.65 -6.31 29.68
N LYS A 24 12.48 -6.43 28.36
CA LYS A 24 11.16 -6.43 27.71
C LYS A 24 10.29 -7.62 28.13
N LEU A 25 10.94 -8.77 28.36
CA LEU A 25 10.28 -9.99 28.83
C LEU A 25 10.06 -10.04 30.36
N ASN A 26 10.53 -9.02 31.09
CA ASN A 26 10.50 -8.96 32.56
C ASN A 26 11.18 -10.17 33.23
N ILE A 27 12.29 -10.62 32.68
CA ILE A 27 13.12 -11.70 33.23
C ILE A 27 14.59 -11.26 33.32
N SER A 28 15.40 -12.00 34.06
CA SER A 28 16.85 -11.77 34.06
C SER A 28 17.51 -12.38 32.83
N GLN A 29 18.69 -11.84 32.44
CA GLN A 29 19.40 -12.29 31.23
C GLN A 29 19.88 -13.75 31.32
N PRO A 30 20.39 -14.28 32.47
CA PRO A 30 20.91 -15.65 32.52
C PRO A 30 19.88 -16.73 32.13
N PRO A 31 18.64 -16.75 32.65
CA PRO A 31 17.66 -17.73 32.25
C PRO A 31 17.24 -17.57 30.76
N LEU A 32 17.22 -16.36 30.24
CA LEU A 32 16.92 -16.14 28.81
C LEU A 32 18.02 -16.76 27.93
N SER A 33 19.29 -16.49 28.23
CA SER A 33 20.43 -17.06 27.51
C SER A 33 20.46 -18.59 27.60
N HIS A 34 20.14 -19.14 28.79
CA HIS A 34 20.08 -20.59 28.99
C HIS A 34 18.97 -21.24 28.14
N GLN A 35 17.77 -20.61 28.06
CA GLN A 35 16.68 -21.11 27.22
C GLN A 35 17.04 -21.10 25.72
N MET A 36 17.80 -20.11 25.26
CA MET A 36 18.28 -20.08 23.88
C MET A 36 19.29 -21.19 23.60
N LYS A 37 20.16 -21.45 24.55
CA LYS A 37 21.13 -22.57 24.42
C LYS A 37 20.41 -23.93 24.35
N LEU A 38 19.43 -24.16 25.22
CA LEU A 38 18.60 -25.38 25.19
C LEU A 38 17.85 -25.52 23.85
N LEU A 39 17.35 -24.42 23.30
CA LEU A 39 16.67 -24.43 22.00
C LEU A 39 17.66 -24.80 20.87
N GLU A 40 18.85 -24.22 20.85
CA GLU A 40 19.89 -24.54 19.86
C GLU A 40 20.34 -26.02 19.97
N GLU A 41 20.51 -26.51 21.21
CA GLU A 41 20.84 -27.91 21.48
C GLU A 41 19.74 -28.88 20.99
N GLU A 42 18.48 -28.56 21.24
CA GLU A 42 17.33 -29.37 20.78
C GLU A 42 17.23 -29.39 19.27
N LEU A 43 17.45 -28.25 18.59
CA LEU A 43 17.41 -28.14 17.15
C LEU A 43 18.67 -28.69 16.44
N GLY A 44 19.74 -28.87 17.16
CA GLY A 44 21.02 -29.35 16.63
C GLY A 44 21.75 -28.31 15.75
N VAL A 45 21.32 -27.02 15.81
CA VAL A 45 21.88 -25.93 15.00
C VAL A 45 22.06 -24.67 15.84
N THR A 46 23.04 -23.85 15.48
CA THR A 46 23.22 -22.53 16.09
C THR A 46 22.32 -21.50 15.36
N LEU A 47 21.59 -20.74 16.12
CA LEU A 47 20.67 -19.70 15.61
C LEU A 47 21.33 -18.32 15.60
N PHE A 48 22.28 -18.08 16.51
CA PHE A 48 22.99 -16.82 16.65
C PHE A 48 24.47 -16.94 16.30
N GLU A 49 25.05 -15.93 15.65
CA GLU A 49 26.51 -15.83 15.44
C GLU A 49 27.19 -15.51 16.75
N ARG A 50 28.26 -16.28 17.09
CA ARG A 50 29.05 -16.08 18.31
C ARG A 50 29.99 -14.89 18.16
N GLY A 51 30.23 -14.16 19.25
CA GLY A 51 31.29 -13.14 19.35
C GLY A 51 30.90 -11.73 18.90
N SER A 52 29.65 -11.47 18.50
CA SER A 52 29.18 -10.15 18.14
C SER A 52 28.60 -9.39 19.35
N ARG A 53 28.90 -8.08 19.46
CA ARG A 53 28.23 -7.18 20.43
C ARG A 53 26.73 -6.97 20.11
N ARG A 54 26.31 -7.21 18.87
CA ARG A 54 24.93 -7.19 18.43
C ARG A 54 24.54 -8.59 18.00
N ILE A 55 23.29 -8.94 18.25
CA ILE A 55 22.73 -10.22 17.79
C ILE A 55 22.71 -10.24 16.26
N ARG A 56 23.31 -11.29 15.71
CA ARG A 56 23.22 -11.63 14.29
C ARG A 56 22.71 -13.04 14.16
N LEU A 57 21.83 -13.25 13.21
CA LEU A 57 21.27 -14.57 12.90
C LEU A 57 22.20 -15.32 11.94
N THR A 58 22.39 -16.62 12.21
CA THR A 58 22.93 -17.54 11.21
C THR A 58 21.89 -17.74 10.07
N PRO A 59 22.25 -18.36 8.93
CA PRO A 59 21.27 -18.76 7.93
C PRO A 59 20.13 -19.64 8.51
N ALA A 60 20.47 -20.59 9.39
CA ALA A 60 19.49 -21.39 10.13
C ALA A 60 18.62 -20.53 11.05
N GLY A 61 19.23 -19.55 11.74
CA GLY A 61 18.51 -18.59 12.58
C GLY A 61 17.50 -17.74 11.82
N LYS A 62 17.82 -17.31 10.60
CA LYS A 62 16.88 -16.57 9.73
C LYS A 62 15.67 -17.43 9.35
N THR A 63 15.94 -18.65 8.86
CA THR A 63 14.87 -19.60 8.53
C THR A 63 14.01 -19.92 9.76
N PHE A 64 14.65 -20.13 10.91
CA PHE A 64 13.94 -20.42 12.15
C PHE A 64 13.12 -19.21 12.64
N TYR A 65 13.60 -17.98 12.45
CA TYR A 65 12.86 -16.76 12.82
C TYR A 65 11.52 -16.68 12.10
N ASP A 66 11.52 -16.89 10.79
CA ASP A 66 10.28 -16.88 10.01
C ASP A 66 9.31 -17.97 10.47
N ARG A 67 9.81 -19.17 10.77
CA ARG A 67 8.99 -20.28 11.26
C ARG A 67 8.48 -20.06 12.69
N ALA A 68 9.31 -19.49 13.56
CA ALA A 68 8.93 -19.16 14.93
C ALA A 68 7.77 -18.14 14.97
N LEU A 69 7.84 -17.10 14.13
CA LEU A 69 6.75 -16.15 13.98
C LEU A 69 5.46 -16.83 13.50
N ALA A 70 5.53 -17.66 12.46
CA ALA A 70 4.37 -18.37 11.95
C ALA A 70 3.70 -19.28 13.00
N ILE A 71 4.51 -19.98 13.82
CA ILE A 71 3.98 -20.84 14.91
C ILE A 71 3.32 -20.01 16.02
N LEU A 72 3.92 -18.89 16.40
CA LEU A 72 3.36 -17.99 17.42
C LEU A 72 2.04 -17.38 16.92
N ASP A 73 2.00 -16.95 15.68
CA ASP A 73 0.78 -16.40 15.04
C ASP A 73 -0.32 -17.46 14.98
N LEU A 74 -0.02 -18.71 14.56
CA LEU A 74 -0.97 -19.80 14.52
C LEU A 74 -1.51 -20.15 15.91
N SER A 75 -0.63 -20.19 16.91
CA SER A 75 -1.02 -20.41 18.30
C SER A 75 -1.96 -19.32 18.82
N GLN A 76 -1.69 -18.08 18.46
CA GLN A 76 -2.55 -16.96 18.82
C GLN A 76 -3.89 -17.02 18.08
N ALA A 77 -3.90 -17.35 16.79
CA ALA A 77 -5.11 -17.53 16.01
C ALA A 77 -6.01 -18.62 16.62
N ALA A 78 -5.44 -19.78 16.95
CA ALA A 78 -6.19 -20.88 17.58
C ALA A 78 -6.84 -20.47 18.91
N ARG A 79 -6.11 -19.74 19.76
CA ARG A 79 -6.68 -19.19 21.01
C ARG A 79 -7.84 -18.23 20.74
N THR A 80 -7.68 -17.39 19.74
CA THR A 80 -8.67 -16.37 19.37
C THR A 80 -9.92 -17.02 18.75
N GLU A 81 -9.77 -18.03 17.92
CA GLU A 81 -10.90 -18.82 17.36
C GLU A 81 -11.75 -19.47 18.45
N LEU A 82 -11.11 -20.05 19.46
CA LEU A 82 -11.81 -20.68 20.59
C LEU A 82 -12.55 -19.66 21.48
N THR A 83 -12.04 -18.43 21.54
CA THR A 83 -12.67 -17.34 22.32
C THR A 83 -13.68 -16.54 21.50
N ALA A 84 -13.65 -16.61 20.17
CA ALA A 84 -14.49 -15.84 19.25
C ALA A 84 -15.99 -16.20 19.33
N GLN A 85 -16.37 -17.33 19.91
CA GLN A 85 -17.79 -17.68 20.11
C GLN A 85 -18.55 -16.71 21.05
N LYS A 86 -17.86 -15.73 21.68
CA LYS A 86 -18.47 -14.72 22.59
C LYS A 86 -17.78 -13.34 22.62
N GLN A 87 -16.77 -13.03 21.79
CA GLN A 87 -16.05 -11.76 21.94
C GLN A 87 -16.09 -10.88 20.69
N GLU A 88 -16.29 -9.58 20.91
CA GLU A 88 -16.13 -8.53 19.92
C GLU A 88 -14.73 -8.62 19.25
N ILE A 89 -14.70 -8.49 17.93
CA ILE A 89 -13.44 -8.44 17.16
C ILE A 89 -12.60 -7.26 17.67
N GLN A 90 -11.44 -7.57 18.22
CA GLN A 90 -10.51 -6.60 18.79
C GLN A 90 -9.05 -7.01 18.52
N GLY A 91 -8.15 -6.04 18.60
CA GLY A 91 -6.72 -6.26 18.43
C GLY A 91 -6.09 -5.21 17.55
N VAL A 92 -4.80 -5.40 17.24
CA VAL A 92 -3.98 -4.50 16.43
C VAL A 92 -3.83 -5.06 15.02
N VAL A 93 -4.03 -4.21 14.02
CA VAL A 93 -3.70 -4.48 12.61
C VAL A 93 -2.53 -3.57 12.23
N ARG A 94 -1.35 -4.14 11.98
CA ARG A 94 -0.20 -3.40 11.47
C ARG A 94 -0.33 -3.32 9.95
N LEU A 95 -0.72 -2.16 9.48
CA LEU A 95 -1.04 -1.93 8.07
C LEU A 95 -0.01 -1.01 7.43
N GLY A 96 0.69 -1.54 6.42
CA GLY A 96 1.45 -0.70 5.49
C GLY A 96 0.53 -0.06 4.46
N ILE A 97 0.77 1.20 4.11
CA ILE A 97 -0.04 1.88 3.12
C ILE A 97 0.79 2.87 2.30
N ILE A 98 0.59 2.87 0.98
CA ILE A 98 1.23 3.85 0.09
C ILE A 98 0.54 5.20 0.17
N SER A 99 1.31 6.28 0.06
CA SER A 99 0.78 7.66 0.14
C SER A 99 -0.37 7.94 -0.83
N SER A 100 -0.27 7.45 -2.07
CA SER A 100 -1.30 7.65 -3.10
C SER A 100 -2.63 6.93 -2.84
N ALA A 101 -2.72 6.10 -1.81
CA ALA A 101 -3.95 5.37 -1.46
C ALA A 101 -4.46 5.69 -0.05
N VAL A 102 -3.68 6.41 0.77
CA VAL A 102 -4.01 6.68 2.19
C VAL A 102 -5.41 7.25 2.34
N GLU A 103 -5.75 8.32 1.65
CA GLU A 103 -7.04 8.99 1.84
C GLU A 103 -8.19 8.12 1.35
N PHE A 104 -8.06 7.56 0.15
CA PHE A 104 -9.07 6.69 -0.43
C PHE A 104 -9.36 5.50 0.49
N VAL A 105 -8.32 4.78 0.93
CA VAL A 105 -8.47 3.61 1.79
C VAL A 105 -8.98 3.99 3.17
N THR A 106 -8.52 5.12 3.73
CA THR A 106 -9.02 5.60 5.02
C THR A 106 -10.50 5.88 4.95
N ARG A 107 -10.98 6.58 3.93
CA ARG A 107 -12.38 6.96 3.78
C ARG A 107 -13.29 5.77 3.50
N HIS A 108 -12.88 4.88 2.61
CA HIS A 108 -13.75 3.82 2.10
C HIS A 108 -13.62 2.48 2.85
N TYR A 109 -12.52 2.24 3.55
CA TYR A 109 -12.25 0.97 4.22
C TYR A 109 -11.93 1.11 5.71
N LEU A 110 -10.93 1.93 6.09
CA LEU A 110 -10.52 2.03 7.49
C LEU A 110 -11.60 2.66 8.39
N ALA A 111 -12.18 3.78 7.95
CA ALA A 111 -13.19 4.46 8.75
C ALA A 111 -14.49 3.65 8.87
N PRO A 112 -15.05 3.01 7.82
CA PRO A 112 -16.18 2.10 7.97
C PRO A 112 -15.85 0.90 8.84
N PHE A 113 -14.69 0.26 8.65
CA PHE A 113 -14.27 -0.87 9.46
C PHE A 113 -14.15 -0.51 10.94
N ARG A 114 -13.53 0.64 11.24
CA ARG A 114 -13.38 1.13 12.61
C ARG A 114 -14.72 1.44 13.28
N ARG A 115 -15.73 1.86 12.51
CA ARG A 115 -17.11 2.04 13.03
C ARG A 115 -17.76 0.70 13.36
N SER A 116 -17.56 -0.32 12.54
CA SER A 116 -18.10 -1.68 12.76
C SER A 116 -17.38 -2.43 13.88
N TYR A 117 -16.08 -2.18 14.04
CA TYR A 117 -15.23 -2.82 15.04
C TYR A 117 -14.49 -1.79 15.90
N PRO A 118 -15.20 -1.17 16.89
CA PRO A 118 -14.66 -0.06 17.68
C PRO A 118 -13.41 -0.39 18.51
N LYS A 119 -13.15 -1.65 18.77
CA LYS A 119 -11.97 -2.12 19.52
C LYS A 119 -10.79 -2.52 18.62
N ALA A 120 -10.93 -2.42 17.29
CA ALA A 120 -9.82 -2.58 16.37
C ALA A 120 -8.87 -1.37 16.45
N LEU A 121 -7.58 -1.62 16.64
CA LEU A 121 -6.51 -0.62 16.59
C LEU A 121 -5.72 -0.80 15.30
N PHE A 122 -5.44 0.28 14.62
CA PHE A 122 -4.56 0.29 13.45
C PHE A 122 -3.23 0.94 13.80
N GLU A 123 -2.14 0.26 13.46
CA GLU A 123 -0.78 0.80 13.46
C GLU A 123 -0.38 0.99 12.00
N LEU A 124 -0.30 2.24 11.55
CA LEU A 124 -0.09 2.57 10.14
C LEU A 124 1.38 2.85 9.84
N HIS A 125 1.91 2.19 8.81
CA HIS A 125 3.25 2.40 8.27
C HIS A 125 3.12 2.96 6.85
N GLU A 126 3.44 4.23 6.67
CA GLU A 126 3.38 4.86 5.35
C GLU A 126 4.75 4.80 4.66
N SER A 127 4.79 4.22 3.46
CA SER A 127 5.99 4.17 2.63
C SER A 127 5.67 3.85 1.16
N ASN A 128 6.70 3.68 0.33
CA ASN A 128 6.53 3.17 -1.03
C ASN A 128 6.28 1.66 -1.05
N SER A 129 5.73 1.14 -2.16
CA SER A 129 5.34 -0.27 -2.28
C SER A 129 6.49 -1.26 -2.06
N TYR A 130 7.72 -0.92 -2.47
CA TYR A 130 8.87 -1.81 -2.31
C TYR A 130 9.23 -1.98 -0.84
N HIS A 131 9.36 -0.87 -0.12
CA HIS A 131 9.65 -0.90 1.30
C HIS A 131 8.51 -1.56 2.11
N LEU A 132 7.25 -1.33 1.75
CA LEU A 132 6.12 -2.01 2.39
C LEU A 132 6.15 -3.52 2.17
N LEU A 133 6.57 -3.98 0.99
CA LEU A 133 6.76 -5.41 0.72
C LEU A 133 7.90 -5.98 1.58
N ASP A 134 9.01 -5.25 1.77
CA ASP A 134 10.10 -5.67 2.66
C ASP A 134 9.62 -5.77 4.13
N LEU A 135 8.83 -4.79 4.59
CA LEU A 135 8.21 -4.84 5.93
C LEU A 135 7.23 -6.01 6.08
N LEU A 136 6.47 -6.31 5.03
CA LEU A 136 5.55 -7.44 5.00
C LEU A 136 6.31 -8.77 5.04
N HIS A 137 7.38 -8.91 4.24
CA HIS A 137 8.22 -10.10 4.21
C HIS A 137 8.97 -10.32 5.53
N SER A 138 9.41 -9.25 6.19
CA SER A 138 10.06 -9.30 7.51
C SER A 138 9.07 -9.36 8.69
N ASN A 139 7.77 -9.53 8.43
CA ASN A 139 6.71 -9.61 9.44
C ASN A 139 6.61 -8.38 10.38
N GLN A 140 7.08 -7.22 9.95
CA GLN A 140 6.93 -5.97 10.69
C GLN A 140 5.53 -5.39 10.54
N ILE A 141 4.87 -5.68 9.41
CA ILE A 141 3.45 -5.38 9.17
C ILE A 141 2.69 -6.65 8.83
N ASP A 142 1.38 -6.63 9.07
CA ASP A 142 0.49 -7.77 8.87
C ASP A 142 -0.11 -7.76 7.46
N LEU A 143 -0.44 -6.57 6.98
CA LEU A 143 -1.09 -6.27 5.71
C LEU A 143 -0.40 -5.10 5.04
N ALA A 144 -0.45 -5.04 3.71
CA ALA A 144 0.00 -3.87 2.98
C ALA A 144 -0.98 -3.46 1.89
N VAL A 145 -1.31 -2.18 1.85
CA VAL A 145 -1.99 -1.55 0.72
C VAL A 145 -0.93 -1.01 -0.22
N ILE A 146 -0.81 -1.65 -1.37
CA ILE A 146 0.16 -1.32 -2.41
C ILE A 146 -0.53 -1.21 -3.76
N ARG A 147 0.22 -0.83 -4.78
CA ARG A 147 -0.33 -0.60 -6.12
C ARG A 147 0.42 -1.41 -7.17
N THR A 148 -0.31 -1.98 -8.13
CA THR A 148 0.30 -2.66 -9.28
C THR A 148 1.16 -1.70 -10.12
N PRO A 149 2.23 -2.21 -10.84
CA PRO A 149 2.75 -3.57 -10.81
C PRO A 149 3.68 -3.86 -9.63
N PHE A 150 3.70 -5.12 -9.15
CA PHE A 150 4.65 -5.64 -8.17
C PHE A 150 4.77 -7.16 -8.30
N ALA A 151 5.80 -7.77 -7.70
CA ALA A 151 5.97 -9.23 -7.68
C ALA A 151 4.92 -9.89 -6.77
N LYS A 152 4.10 -10.79 -7.32
CA LYS A 152 2.96 -11.42 -6.63
C LYS A 152 3.31 -12.71 -5.89
N ALA A 153 4.54 -13.23 -6.08
CA ALA A 153 4.96 -14.51 -5.50
C ALA A 153 4.86 -14.50 -3.97
N GLY A 154 4.26 -15.55 -3.39
CA GLY A 154 4.10 -15.70 -1.94
C GLY A 154 3.05 -14.78 -1.29
N LEU A 155 2.30 -14.02 -2.07
CA LEU A 155 1.28 -13.09 -1.59
C LEU A 155 -0.13 -13.60 -1.92
N GLU A 156 -1.04 -13.38 -0.99
CA GLU A 156 -2.49 -13.42 -1.17
C GLU A 156 -3.00 -11.99 -1.22
N MET A 157 -3.95 -11.68 -2.11
CA MET A 157 -4.35 -10.30 -2.36
C MET A 157 -5.84 -10.16 -2.64
N GLN A 158 -6.37 -9.03 -2.20
CA GLN A 158 -7.64 -8.46 -2.63
C GLN A 158 -7.31 -7.26 -3.53
N THR A 159 -7.91 -7.19 -4.71
CA THR A 159 -7.56 -6.18 -5.72
C THR A 159 -8.78 -5.33 -6.04
N LEU A 160 -8.64 -4.01 -5.96
CA LEU A 160 -9.66 -3.08 -6.40
C LEU A 160 -9.68 -2.98 -7.94
N PRO A 161 -10.79 -2.56 -8.54
CA PRO A 161 -10.85 -2.31 -9.98
C PRO A 161 -9.68 -1.44 -10.45
N PRO A 162 -9.18 -1.65 -11.68
CA PRO A 162 -8.14 -0.81 -12.24
C PRO A 162 -8.65 0.61 -12.43
N GLU A 163 -7.84 1.58 -12.12
CA GLU A 163 -8.10 3.00 -12.32
C GLU A 163 -7.18 3.60 -13.36
N ALA A 164 -7.67 4.61 -14.07
CA ALA A 164 -6.93 5.31 -15.10
C ALA A 164 -5.92 6.30 -14.50
N PHE A 165 -4.90 6.63 -15.28
CA PHE A 165 -4.00 7.74 -14.99
C PHE A 165 -4.59 9.04 -15.52
N LEU A 166 -4.43 10.08 -14.71
CA LEU A 166 -4.86 11.42 -15.01
C LEU A 166 -3.66 12.35 -15.15
N ALA A 167 -3.77 13.30 -16.06
CA ALA A 167 -2.95 14.49 -16.12
C ALA A 167 -3.70 15.62 -15.39
N ILE A 168 -3.04 16.22 -14.39
CA ILE A 168 -3.67 17.12 -13.42
C ILE A 168 -2.87 18.40 -13.35
N GLY A 169 -3.51 19.55 -13.57
CA GLY A 169 -2.88 20.85 -13.51
C GLY A 169 -3.85 22.01 -13.49
N ARG A 170 -3.39 23.21 -13.20
CA ARG A 170 -4.21 24.42 -13.22
C ARG A 170 -4.57 24.85 -14.63
N GLU A 171 -5.72 25.53 -14.78
CA GLU A 171 -6.22 26.09 -16.07
C GLU A 171 -5.15 26.91 -16.79
N MET A 172 -4.40 27.73 -16.08
CA MET A 172 -3.34 28.57 -16.66
C MET A 172 -2.28 27.76 -17.41
N ILE A 173 -1.91 26.58 -16.88
CA ILE A 173 -0.94 25.71 -17.54
C ILE A 173 -1.56 25.11 -18.80
N TRP A 174 -2.81 24.62 -18.71
CA TRP A 174 -3.52 24.05 -19.84
C TRP A 174 -3.75 25.07 -20.96
N SER A 175 -4.07 26.32 -20.65
CA SER A 175 -4.30 27.39 -21.62
C SER A 175 -3.04 27.72 -22.42
N HIS A 176 -1.89 27.72 -21.76
CA HIS A 176 -0.61 27.98 -22.41
C HIS A 176 -0.24 26.90 -23.45
N TYR A 177 -0.73 25.66 -23.27
CA TYR A 177 -0.45 24.53 -24.16
C TYR A 177 -1.58 24.24 -25.19
N LYS A 178 -2.72 24.93 -25.11
CA LYS A 178 -3.79 24.86 -26.14
C LYS A 178 -3.38 25.42 -27.51
N GLU A 179 -2.35 26.25 -27.56
CA GLU A 179 -1.88 26.90 -28.79
C GLU A 179 -0.97 26.04 -29.67
N CYS A 180 -0.80 24.73 -29.37
CA CYS A 180 -0.09 23.80 -30.26
C CYS A 180 -1.07 23.20 -31.28
N PRO A 181 -0.97 23.57 -32.60
CA PRO A 181 -2.00 23.25 -33.60
C PRO A 181 -2.11 21.79 -34.03
N ASN A 182 -1.36 20.86 -33.45
CA ASN A 182 -1.34 19.43 -33.81
C ASN A 182 -1.78 18.48 -32.70
N ALA A 183 -2.37 18.96 -31.60
CA ALA A 183 -3.04 18.07 -30.64
C ALA A 183 -4.44 17.80 -31.20
N LEU A 184 -4.60 16.77 -32.00
CA LEU A 184 -5.91 16.24 -32.38
C LEU A 184 -6.69 15.88 -31.12
N LEU A 185 -7.53 16.83 -30.70
CA LEU A 185 -8.66 16.55 -29.83
C LEU A 185 -9.63 15.71 -30.66
N THR A 186 -9.41 14.42 -30.73
CA THR A 186 -10.44 13.54 -31.26
C THR A 186 -11.53 13.46 -30.22
N ASP A 187 -12.68 14.08 -30.52
CA ASP A 187 -13.97 13.67 -30.00
C ASP A 187 -14.16 12.20 -30.41
N ILE A 188 -13.66 11.29 -29.62
CA ILE A 188 -13.98 9.87 -29.78
C ILE A 188 -15.37 9.71 -29.18
N PRO A 189 -16.40 9.38 -30.02
CA PRO A 189 -17.68 8.99 -29.46
C PRO A 189 -17.42 7.78 -28.53
N PRO A 190 -18.20 7.61 -27.45
CA PRO A 190 -18.07 6.49 -26.58
C PRO A 190 -18.33 5.20 -27.37
N SER A 191 -17.27 4.57 -27.90
CA SER A 191 -17.35 3.22 -28.40
C SER A 191 -17.47 2.34 -27.19
N ASP A 192 -18.56 1.61 -27.07
CA ASP A 192 -18.88 0.48 -26.20
C ASP A 192 -17.75 -0.02 -25.27
N ALA A 193 -17.23 0.84 -24.43
CA ALA A 193 -16.48 0.45 -23.26
C ALA A 193 -17.54 0.14 -22.20
N GLY A 194 -17.67 -1.16 -21.93
CA GLY A 194 -18.69 -1.74 -21.09
C GLY A 194 -18.98 -0.94 -19.85
N SER A 195 -20.25 -0.75 -19.64
CA SER A 195 -20.97 -0.35 -18.44
C SER A 195 -20.08 0.25 -17.33
N VAL A 196 -20.10 1.58 -17.24
CA VAL A 196 -19.84 2.28 -15.99
C VAL A 196 -20.68 1.57 -14.93
N ILE A 197 -20.03 0.82 -14.08
CA ILE A 197 -20.66 0.22 -12.92
C ILE A 197 -21.08 1.39 -12.04
N GLN A 198 -22.36 1.80 -12.20
CA GLN A 198 -23.03 2.57 -11.18
C GLN A 198 -22.93 1.74 -9.90
N SER A 199 -22.13 2.19 -8.96
CA SER A 199 -22.07 1.63 -7.63
C SER A 199 -23.44 1.83 -6.97
N SER A 200 -24.33 0.88 -7.17
CA SER A 200 -25.60 0.76 -6.45
C SER A 200 -25.32 0.23 -5.04
N HIS A 201 -24.73 1.06 -4.20
CA HIS A 201 -24.89 0.95 -2.77
C HIS A 201 -25.69 2.16 -2.30
N PRO A 202 -26.83 1.97 -1.61
CA PRO A 202 -27.64 3.07 -1.13
C PRO A 202 -26.86 3.84 -0.07
N MET A 203 -26.48 5.07 -0.39
CA MET A 203 -26.00 6.06 0.56
C MET A 203 -27.11 6.46 1.50
N PRO A 204 -26.91 6.56 2.81
CA PRO A 204 -27.83 7.26 3.66
C PRO A 204 -27.81 8.74 3.28
N ALA A 205 -29.00 9.30 3.07
CA ALA A 205 -29.20 10.70 2.75
C ALA A 205 -28.67 11.59 3.89
N SER A 206 -27.78 12.51 3.56
CA SER A 206 -27.50 13.70 4.36
C SER A 206 -27.33 14.89 3.43
N ASP A 207 -28.27 15.80 3.61
CA ASP A 207 -28.33 17.21 3.23
C ASP A 207 -27.73 17.73 1.92
N ALA A 208 -28.67 18.38 1.23
CA ALA A 208 -28.49 19.11 -0.02
C ALA A 208 -27.42 20.21 0.09
N SER A 209 -26.38 20.07 -0.71
CA SER A 209 -25.59 21.18 -1.21
C SER A 209 -25.51 21.06 -2.73
N GLU A 210 -25.59 22.19 -3.41
CA GLU A 210 -25.80 22.45 -4.84
C GLU A 210 -25.11 21.49 -5.82
N PRO A 211 -25.70 21.25 -7.02
CA PRO A 211 -25.15 20.33 -8.00
C PRO A 211 -23.84 20.90 -8.56
N GLN A 212 -22.71 20.31 -8.14
CA GLN A 212 -21.42 20.51 -8.80
C GLN A 212 -21.59 20.08 -10.26
N LYS A 213 -21.33 21.00 -11.19
CA LYS A 213 -21.26 20.71 -12.62
C LYS A 213 -20.29 19.55 -12.83
N SER A 214 -20.81 18.39 -13.17
CA SER A 214 -20.03 17.22 -13.57
C SER A 214 -19.33 17.52 -14.88
N HIS A 215 -18.11 18.05 -14.82
CA HIS A 215 -17.25 18.09 -15.99
C HIS A 215 -16.75 16.66 -16.23
N THR A 216 -17.31 16.02 -17.24
CA THR A 216 -16.73 14.76 -17.77
C THR A 216 -15.27 15.04 -18.10
N PRO A 217 -14.29 14.31 -17.54
CA PRO A 217 -12.89 14.59 -17.79
C PRO A 217 -12.58 14.39 -19.27
N THR A 218 -12.09 15.44 -19.93
CA THR A 218 -11.60 15.36 -21.31
C THR A 218 -10.39 14.42 -21.36
N SER A 219 -10.30 13.61 -22.40
CA SER A 219 -9.19 12.68 -22.59
C SER A 219 -8.09 13.28 -23.48
N LEU A 220 -6.86 12.83 -23.31
CA LEU A 220 -5.73 13.19 -24.17
C LEU A 220 -4.69 12.06 -24.25
N PRO A 221 -3.93 11.96 -25.36
CA PRO A 221 -2.77 11.08 -25.42
C PRO A 221 -1.60 11.67 -24.62
N LEU A 222 -0.74 10.82 -24.08
CA LEU A 222 0.44 11.25 -23.32
C LEU A 222 1.40 12.10 -24.18
N SER A 223 1.50 11.79 -25.47
CA SER A 223 2.28 12.56 -26.45
C SER A 223 1.89 14.04 -26.55
N ALA A 224 0.63 14.37 -26.26
CA ALA A 224 0.18 15.77 -26.23
C ALA A 224 0.82 16.59 -25.09
N LEU A 225 1.43 15.92 -24.12
CA LEU A 225 2.09 16.53 -22.98
C LEU A 225 3.61 16.73 -23.15
N THR A 226 4.18 16.40 -24.31
CA THR A 226 5.64 16.45 -24.56
C THR A 226 6.26 17.80 -24.19
N ARG A 227 5.58 18.91 -24.50
CA ARG A 227 6.07 20.25 -24.19
C ARG A 227 5.62 20.80 -22.85
N ALA A 228 4.66 20.15 -22.21
CA ALA A 228 4.13 20.59 -20.91
C ALA A 228 5.16 20.34 -19.81
N PRO A 229 5.25 21.23 -18.79
CA PRO A 229 6.10 20.99 -17.63
C PRO A 229 5.51 19.83 -16.81
N LEU A 230 6.13 18.65 -16.90
CA LEU A 230 5.64 17.43 -16.26
C LEU A 230 6.21 17.27 -14.86
N ILE A 231 5.35 16.89 -13.93
CA ILE A 231 5.67 16.53 -12.56
C ILE A 231 5.41 15.03 -12.43
N LEU A 232 6.47 14.25 -12.27
CA LEU A 232 6.39 12.80 -12.21
C LEU A 232 6.50 12.29 -10.78
N TYR A 233 5.67 11.34 -10.43
CA TYR A 233 5.89 10.51 -9.24
C TYR A 233 6.92 9.42 -9.60
N ARG A 234 8.04 9.37 -8.88
CA ARG A 234 9.21 8.50 -9.18
C ARG A 234 8.85 7.06 -9.50
N ARG A 235 7.86 6.49 -8.82
CA ARG A 235 7.39 5.13 -9.08
C ARG A 235 6.98 4.90 -10.54
N TRP A 236 6.38 5.91 -11.18
CA TRP A 236 5.84 5.81 -12.54
C TRP A 236 6.79 6.37 -13.60
N GLN A 237 7.87 7.00 -13.15
CA GLN A 237 8.85 7.60 -14.05
C GLN A 237 9.34 6.63 -15.12
N PRO A 238 9.78 5.37 -14.81
CA PRO A 238 10.29 4.47 -15.85
C PRO A 238 9.24 4.13 -16.91
N LEU A 239 7.98 3.91 -16.48
CA LEU A 239 6.89 3.60 -17.39
C LEU A 239 6.56 4.78 -18.31
N ILE A 240 6.48 5.99 -17.75
CA ILE A 240 6.13 7.20 -18.49
C ILE A 240 7.26 7.58 -19.44
N LEU A 241 8.50 7.54 -18.99
CA LEU A 241 9.66 7.83 -19.84
C LEU A 241 9.82 6.82 -20.96
N GLY A 242 9.69 5.51 -20.69
CA GLY A 242 9.74 4.47 -21.70
C GLY A 242 8.72 4.71 -22.80
N TYR A 243 7.53 5.18 -22.47
CA TYR A 243 6.52 5.51 -23.46
C TYR A 243 6.89 6.71 -24.37
N PHE A 244 7.48 7.76 -23.79
CA PHE A 244 7.98 8.88 -24.59
C PHE A 244 9.15 8.46 -25.48
N GLU A 245 10.04 7.63 -24.96
CA GLU A 245 11.18 7.07 -25.69
C GLU A 245 10.74 6.20 -26.88
N GLU A 246 9.75 5.32 -26.71
CA GLU A 246 9.15 4.50 -27.78
C GLU A 246 8.60 5.35 -28.94
N GLN A 247 8.19 6.59 -28.66
CA GLN A 247 7.66 7.52 -29.66
C GLN A 247 8.71 8.54 -30.17
N ALA A 248 9.97 8.38 -29.77
CA ALA A 248 11.04 9.35 -30.06
C ALA A 248 10.68 10.80 -29.63
N LEU A 249 10.01 10.93 -28.48
CA LEU A 249 9.61 12.20 -27.88
C LEU A 249 10.42 12.47 -26.62
N GLU A 250 10.80 13.74 -26.40
CA GLU A 250 11.48 14.19 -25.19
C GLU A 250 10.51 14.98 -24.31
N PRO A 251 10.10 14.46 -23.14
CA PRO A 251 9.21 15.18 -22.23
C PRO A 251 9.95 16.27 -21.46
N ASN A 252 9.30 17.40 -21.23
CA ASN A 252 9.80 18.47 -20.37
C ASN A 252 9.50 18.16 -18.90
N ILE A 253 10.44 17.54 -18.18
CA ILE A 253 10.26 17.18 -16.76
C ILE A 253 10.80 18.30 -15.89
N VAL A 254 9.92 18.86 -15.06
CA VAL A 254 10.27 19.95 -14.12
C VAL A 254 10.42 19.48 -12.68
N CYS A 255 9.84 18.31 -12.34
CA CYS A 255 9.95 17.74 -11.00
C CYS A 255 9.78 16.21 -11.03
N ILE A 256 10.56 15.52 -10.19
CA ILE A 256 10.38 14.10 -9.87
C ILE A 256 10.20 14.01 -8.37
N ALA A 257 8.98 13.69 -7.93
CA ALA A 257 8.62 13.58 -6.53
C ALA A 257 8.61 12.11 -6.06
N ASP A 258 8.99 11.87 -4.82
CA ASP A 258 8.93 10.55 -4.19
C ASP A 258 7.55 10.25 -3.56
N ASP A 259 6.66 11.24 -3.56
CA ASP A 259 5.32 11.18 -2.98
C ASP A 259 4.30 11.80 -3.94
N ALA A 260 3.15 11.12 -4.11
CA ALA A 260 2.07 11.61 -4.97
C ALA A 260 1.47 12.93 -4.46
N ARG A 261 1.43 13.15 -3.14
CA ARG A 261 0.95 14.40 -2.52
C ARG A 261 1.82 15.59 -2.91
N THR A 262 3.14 15.40 -2.90
CA THR A 262 4.08 16.44 -3.35
C THR A 262 3.87 16.76 -4.82
N ALA A 263 3.72 15.75 -5.67
CA ALA A 263 3.46 15.98 -7.10
C ALA A 263 2.15 16.76 -7.32
N LEU A 264 1.08 16.41 -6.61
CA LEU A 264 -0.21 17.11 -6.70
C LEU A 264 -0.16 18.52 -6.12
N LEU A 265 0.61 18.75 -5.04
CA LEU A 265 0.81 20.08 -4.49
C LEU A 265 1.51 21.00 -5.50
N TRP A 266 2.56 20.53 -6.16
CA TRP A 266 3.23 21.31 -7.21
C TRP A 266 2.29 21.64 -8.37
N ALA A 267 1.44 20.69 -8.77
CA ALA A 267 0.43 20.94 -9.80
C ALA A 267 -0.63 21.97 -9.36
N SER A 268 -1.02 21.93 -8.08
CA SER A 268 -1.97 22.92 -7.51
C SER A 268 -1.40 24.31 -7.40
N GLU A 269 -0.09 24.45 -7.28
CA GLU A 269 0.59 25.77 -7.33
C GLU A 269 0.87 26.26 -8.76
N GLY A 270 0.45 25.47 -9.79
CA GLY A 270 0.62 25.86 -11.19
C GLY A 270 2.07 25.71 -11.68
N LEU A 271 2.87 24.84 -11.05
CA LEU A 271 4.26 24.60 -11.44
C LEU A 271 4.39 23.57 -12.57
N GLY A 272 3.31 22.88 -12.92
CA GLY A 272 3.29 21.91 -13.99
C GLY A 272 2.03 21.02 -13.98
N ILE A 273 2.11 19.93 -14.75
CA ILE A 273 1.07 18.92 -14.88
C ILE A 273 1.56 17.64 -14.18
N ALA A 274 0.89 17.24 -13.11
CA ALA A 274 1.16 15.98 -12.42
C ALA A 274 0.48 14.80 -13.12
N LEU A 275 1.19 13.68 -13.20
CA LEU A 275 0.66 12.41 -13.70
C LEU A 275 0.43 11.47 -12.52
N ALA A 276 -0.84 11.16 -12.22
CA ALA A 276 -1.20 10.38 -11.05
C ALA A 276 -2.47 9.54 -11.31
N PRO A 277 -2.64 8.40 -10.61
CA PRO A 277 -3.89 7.65 -10.64
C PRO A 277 -5.04 8.43 -10.00
N GLU A 278 -6.27 8.14 -10.41
CA GLU A 278 -7.45 8.89 -10.00
C GLU A 278 -7.65 8.95 -8.48
N SER A 279 -7.43 7.86 -7.77
CA SER A 279 -7.60 7.81 -6.31
C SER A 279 -6.62 8.68 -5.53
N ALA A 280 -5.48 9.05 -6.14
CA ALA A 280 -4.53 10.00 -5.52
C ALA A 280 -5.08 11.42 -5.44
N LEU A 281 -6.12 11.75 -6.24
CA LEU A 281 -6.78 13.06 -6.23
C LEU A 281 -7.57 13.35 -4.96
N CYS A 282 -7.94 12.33 -4.21
CA CYS A 282 -8.58 12.53 -2.91
C CYS A 282 -7.71 13.39 -1.98
N LEU A 283 -6.38 13.40 -2.20
CA LEU A 283 -5.42 14.19 -1.43
C LEU A 283 -5.46 15.69 -1.72
N ASN A 284 -6.10 16.10 -2.81
CA ASN A 284 -6.23 17.51 -3.18
C ASN A 284 -7.59 17.78 -3.81
N SER A 285 -8.45 18.40 -3.03
CA SER A 285 -9.83 18.76 -3.43
C SER A 285 -9.91 20.12 -4.09
N ASP A 286 -8.80 20.74 -4.54
CA ASP A 286 -8.80 22.05 -5.19
C ASP A 286 -9.67 21.99 -6.47
N PRO A 287 -10.81 22.70 -6.50
CA PRO A 287 -11.72 22.71 -7.66
C PRO A 287 -11.11 23.40 -8.89
N ALA A 288 -10.05 24.17 -8.74
CA ALA A 288 -9.33 24.83 -9.83
C ALA A 288 -8.41 23.88 -10.62
N LEU A 289 -8.26 22.64 -10.17
CA LEU A 289 -7.47 21.63 -10.86
C LEU A 289 -8.28 20.99 -12.00
N ILE A 290 -7.80 21.17 -13.22
CA ILE A 290 -8.30 20.47 -14.39
C ILE A 290 -7.70 19.08 -14.44
N ARG A 291 -8.54 18.10 -14.75
CA ARG A 291 -8.23 16.67 -14.82
C ARG A 291 -8.50 16.16 -16.20
N ARG A 292 -7.55 15.43 -16.79
CA ARG A 292 -7.70 14.81 -18.10
C ARG A 292 -7.23 13.37 -18.06
N ILE A 293 -8.01 12.46 -18.64
CA ILE A 293 -7.68 11.02 -18.69
C ILE A 293 -6.61 10.80 -19.76
N ILE A 294 -5.55 10.08 -19.41
CA ILE A 294 -4.54 9.64 -20.37
C ILE A 294 -5.06 8.39 -21.08
N THR A 295 -5.21 8.49 -22.40
CA THR A 295 -5.81 7.42 -23.21
C THR A 295 -4.80 6.63 -24.04
N GLN A 296 -3.64 7.21 -24.34
CA GLN A 296 -2.58 6.58 -25.11
C GLN A 296 -1.24 6.92 -24.48
N PRO A 297 -0.53 5.90 -23.91
CA PRO A 297 -1.04 4.53 -23.67
C PRO A 297 -2.13 4.54 -22.63
N GLN A 298 -2.95 3.50 -22.61
CA GLN A 298 -3.85 3.27 -21.48
C GLN A 298 -3.01 2.78 -20.28
N ILE A 299 -2.70 3.70 -19.38
CA ILE A 299 -1.98 3.39 -18.14
C ILE A 299 -3.02 3.09 -17.07
N HIS A 300 -2.99 1.87 -16.56
CA HIS A 300 -3.87 1.45 -15.48
C HIS A 300 -3.08 0.98 -14.26
N SER A 301 -3.65 1.19 -13.12
CA SER A 301 -3.08 0.74 -11.85
C SER A 301 -4.22 0.32 -10.92
N SER A 302 -4.00 -0.73 -10.14
CA SER A 302 -4.97 -1.19 -9.13
C SER A 302 -4.38 -1.07 -7.74
N ILE A 303 -5.19 -0.66 -6.78
CA ILE A 303 -4.87 -0.77 -5.37
C ILE A 303 -5.09 -2.21 -4.96
N CYS A 304 -4.13 -2.80 -4.26
CA CYS A 304 -4.20 -4.15 -3.74
C CYS A 304 -3.96 -4.13 -2.22
N LEU A 305 -4.82 -4.81 -1.47
CA LEU A 305 -4.53 -5.19 -0.10
C LEU A 305 -3.89 -6.57 -0.14
N VAL A 306 -2.67 -6.71 0.35
CA VAL A 306 -1.87 -7.92 0.27
C VAL A 306 -1.48 -8.42 1.65
N LYS A 307 -1.37 -9.75 1.78
CA LYS A 307 -0.78 -10.46 2.92
C LYS A 307 0.15 -11.57 2.43
N ARG A 308 1.01 -12.07 3.30
CA ARG A 308 1.78 -13.29 3.01
C ARG A 308 0.85 -14.51 3.06
N LYS A 309 0.93 -15.40 2.06
CA LYS A 309 0.13 -16.64 2.03
C LYS A 309 0.39 -17.56 3.23
N GLU A 310 1.63 -17.60 3.68
CA GLU A 310 2.08 -18.50 4.75
C GLU A 310 1.83 -17.93 6.16
N ARG A 311 1.29 -16.71 6.27
CA ARG A 311 1.06 -16.05 7.56
C ARG A 311 -0.43 -16.02 7.90
N SER A 312 -0.78 -16.61 9.03
CA SER A 312 -2.11 -16.43 9.63
C SER A 312 -2.20 -15.04 10.25
N LEU A 313 -3.27 -14.34 9.95
CA LEU A 313 -3.59 -13.04 10.56
C LEU A 313 -4.32 -13.24 11.89
N SER A 314 -4.36 -12.19 12.70
CA SER A 314 -5.29 -12.10 13.82
C SER A 314 -6.74 -12.03 13.30
N LEU A 315 -7.73 -12.34 14.11
CA LEU A 315 -9.16 -12.23 13.72
C LEU A 315 -9.51 -10.84 13.16
N VAL A 316 -8.99 -9.78 13.79
CA VAL A 316 -9.22 -8.41 13.32
C VAL A 316 -8.50 -8.14 11.99
N GLY A 317 -7.32 -8.72 11.80
CA GLY A 317 -6.56 -8.63 10.54
C GLY A 317 -7.27 -9.36 9.40
N ASP A 318 -7.74 -10.59 9.64
CA ASP A 318 -8.52 -11.35 8.66
C ASP A 318 -9.85 -10.66 8.33
N ALA A 319 -10.57 -10.18 9.34
CA ALA A 319 -11.81 -9.43 9.13
C ALA A 319 -11.56 -8.17 8.27
N PHE A 320 -10.45 -7.46 8.49
CA PHE A 320 -10.10 -6.31 7.68
C PHE A 320 -9.69 -6.73 6.26
N PHE A 321 -8.93 -7.82 6.10
CA PHE A 321 -8.56 -8.32 4.78
C PHE A 321 -9.79 -8.71 3.96
N GLN A 322 -10.78 -9.38 4.57
CA GLN A 322 -12.04 -9.75 3.91
C GLN A 322 -12.97 -8.57 3.65
N SER A 323 -12.77 -7.42 4.29
CA SER A 323 -13.56 -6.21 4.02
C SER A 323 -13.25 -5.55 2.67
N PHE A 324 -12.11 -5.90 2.05
CA PHE A 324 -11.83 -5.50 0.67
C PHE A 324 -12.54 -6.45 -0.30
N PRO A 325 -13.08 -5.92 -1.42
CA PRO A 325 -13.77 -6.74 -2.39
C PRO A 325 -12.80 -7.74 -3.04
N ALA A 326 -13.19 -9.02 -3.05
CA ALA A 326 -12.51 -10.02 -3.85
C ALA A 326 -12.85 -9.74 -5.32
N THR A 327 -11.93 -9.17 -6.08
CA THR A 327 -12.11 -9.15 -7.53
C THR A 327 -11.89 -10.56 -8.03
N ALA A 328 -12.93 -11.20 -8.55
CA ALA A 328 -12.77 -12.43 -9.31
C ALA A 328 -11.82 -12.11 -10.47
N ILE A 329 -10.58 -12.62 -10.39
CA ILE A 329 -9.64 -12.60 -11.50
C ILE A 329 -10.22 -13.59 -12.53
N SER A 330 -10.87 -13.05 -13.57
CA SER A 330 -11.23 -13.82 -14.77
C SER A 330 -10.00 -14.04 -15.64
#